data_452432989f1c2686c8a177e323cd0db9
#
_entry.id   452432989f1c2686c8a177e323cd0db9
#
_cell.length_a   1.000
_cell.length_b   1.000
_cell.length_c   1.000
_cell.angle_alpha   90.00
_cell.angle_beta   90.00
_cell.angle_gamma   90.00
#
_symmetry.space_group_name_H-M   'P 1'
#
loop_
_entity.id
_entity.type
_entity.pdbx_description
1 polymer ?
#
loop_
_entity_poly.entity_id
_entity_poly.type
_entity_poly.pdbx_seq_one_letter_code
_entity_poly.pdbx_strand_id
1 'polypeptide(L)'
;MKRSSLSFCGLLLATCTLRAAAPALPLKGSAVPGGVALIALPKQDLAPRVTSHGEPVLVRRSATGWTAVVGIPLSAKPGQDTVEVDGRAVPFSLRPKHYPEQHLRLENPRMVNPAPEDEARIVREQALMEPAWKAWPEGLVPSLRFRRPTAGALTASFGMRRILNGEPRSPHGGLDIKAPTGQAVRAPAAGVVVLTGNFFFSGNAVFLAHGEGVVSLFAHLSKIKVKQGQVLQAGDLLGEVGHTGRSTGPHLHWSVSLNNARVDPRLFL
;
A
#
# COMPACT_ATOMS: atom_id res chain seq x y z
N MET A 1 -39.78 71.35 20.45
CA MET A 1 -39.78 69.94 20.02
C MET A 1 -38.39 69.64 19.51
N LYS A 2 -37.54 68.92 20.34
CA LYS A 2 -36.17 68.53 19.97
C LYS A 2 -36.16 67.03 19.53
N ARG A 3 -35.77 66.75 18.31
CA ARG A 3 -35.60 65.38 17.80
C ARG A 3 -34.18 64.93 18.13
N SER A 4 -34.03 63.89 18.93
CA SER A 4 -32.77 63.24 19.18
C SER A 4 -32.58 62.17 18.13
N SER A 5 -31.47 62.21 17.34
CA SER A 5 -31.06 61.21 16.44
C SER A 5 -30.13 60.22 17.19
N LEU A 6 -30.53 58.95 17.34
CA LEU A 6 -29.67 57.87 17.80
C LEU A 6 -28.84 57.35 16.59
N SER A 7 -27.53 57.52 16.68
CA SER A 7 -26.57 56.84 15.78
C SER A 7 -26.34 55.41 16.29
N PHE A 8 -26.69 54.43 15.46
CA PHE A 8 -26.40 53.02 15.68
C PHE A 8 -25.00 52.71 15.13
N CYS A 9 -24.02 52.54 15.99
CA CYS A 9 -22.67 52.12 15.62
C CYS A 9 -22.62 50.59 15.51
N GLY A 10 -22.71 50.06 14.29
CA GLY A 10 -22.60 48.62 14.03
C GLY A 10 -21.16 48.10 14.20
N LEU A 11 -20.93 47.31 15.22
CA LEU A 11 -19.66 46.61 15.48
C LEU A 11 -19.56 45.39 14.54
N LEU A 12 -18.79 45.48 13.45
CA LEU A 12 -18.43 44.33 12.62
C LEU A 12 -17.45 43.44 13.38
N LEU A 13 -17.92 42.32 13.91
CA LEU A 13 -17.11 41.25 14.43
C LEU A 13 -16.50 40.47 13.21
N ALA A 14 -15.25 40.74 12.90
CA ALA A 14 -14.49 39.92 11.96
C ALA A 14 -14.20 38.56 12.62
N THR A 15 -14.96 37.53 12.26
CA THR A 15 -14.66 36.14 12.63
C THR A 15 -13.43 35.67 11.88
N CYS A 16 -12.26 35.73 12.51
CA CYS A 16 -11.05 35.13 12.02
C CYS A 16 -11.18 33.60 12.19
N THR A 17 -11.62 32.90 11.15
CA THR A 17 -11.60 31.43 11.11
C THR A 17 -10.16 30.95 11.08
N LEU A 18 -9.62 30.55 12.24
CA LEU A 18 -8.36 29.83 12.31
C LEU A 18 -8.49 28.54 11.49
N ARG A 19 -7.95 28.56 10.28
CA ARG A 19 -7.87 27.37 9.42
C ARG A 19 -6.82 26.46 10.04
N ALA A 20 -7.24 25.39 10.72
CA ALA A 20 -6.32 24.41 11.28
C ALA A 20 -5.35 23.94 10.18
N ALA A 21 -4.06 23.95 10.49
CA ALA A 21 -3.04 23.42 9.57
C ALA A 21 -3.36 21.95 9.28
N ALA A 22 -3.30 21.55 8.01
CA ALA A 22 -3.50 20.16 7.64
C ALA A 22 -2.47 19.30 8.38
N PRO A 23 -2.87 18.17 9.00
CA PRO A 23 -1.93 17.33 9.74
C PRO A 23 -0.84 16.81 8.81
N ALA A 24 0.38 16.69 9.35
CA ALA A 24 1.51 16.10 8.63
C ALA A 24 1.15 14.67 8.21
N LEU A 25 1.60 14.27 7.01
CA LEU A 25 1.42 12.89 6.55
C LEU A 25 2.13 11.93 7.53
N PRO A 26 1.46 10.87 8.00
CA PRO A 26 2.07 9.92 8.93
C PRO A 26 3.13 9.02 8.28
N LEU A 27 3.33 9.15 6.98
CA LEU A 27 4.25 8.36 6.15
C LEU A 27 5.57 9.09 5.95
N LYS A 28 6.70 8.41 6.16
CA LYS A 28 8.02 8.94 5.84
C LYS A 28 8.37 8.66 4.38
N GLY A 29 8.56 9.71 3.58
CA GLY A 29 8.97 9.58 2.19
C GLY A 29 10.37 8.97 2.06
N SER A 30 10.53 8.06 1.09
CA SER A 30 11.80 7.46 0.69
C SER A 30 11.76 7.26 -0.83
N ALA A 31 12.23 8.24 -1.58
CA ALA A 31 12.25 8.21 -3.05
C ALA A 31 13.39 7.28 -3.55
N VAL A 32 13.16 5.98 -3.47
CA VAL A 32 14.05 4.89 -3.89
C VAL A 32 13.21 3.78 -4.53
N PRO A 33 13.77 2.87 -5.33
CA PRO A 33 13.04 1.69 -5.79
C PRO A 33 12.39 0.94 -4.61
N GLY A 34 11.10 0.63 -4.70
CA GLY A 34 10.32 0.02 -3.61
C GLY A 34 9.95 0.96 -2.45
N GLY A 35 10.22 2.25 -2.58
CA GLY A 35 9.87 3.28 -1.60
C GLY A 35 8.64 4.08 -1.97
N VAL A 36 8.50 5.25 -1.34
CA VAL A 36 7.42 6.20 -1.58
C VAL A 36 8.01 7.60 -1.76
N ALA A 37 7.72 8.27 -2.86
CA ALA A 37 8.02 9.68 -3.03
C ALA A 37 6.86 10.55 -2.51
N LEU A 38 7.19 11.59 -1.75
CA LEU A 38 6.27 12.65 -1.36
C LEU A 38 6.59 13.88 -2.21
N ILE A 39 5.75 14.17 -3.19
CA ILE A 39 5.97 15.26 -4.15
C ILE A 39 5.07 16.43 -3.77
N ALA A 40 5.68 17.56 -3.37
CA ALA A 40 4.95 18.78 -3.10
C ALA A 40 4.39 19.37 -4.40
N LEU A 41 3.10 19.70 -4.39
CA LEU A 41 2.38 20.25 -5.52
C LEU A 41 1.91 21.67 -5.20
N PRO A 42 1.70 22.52 -6.23
CA PRO A 42 1.24 23.88 -6.05
C PRO A 42 -0.06 23.98 -5.26
N LYS A 43 -0.26 25.13 -4.61
CA LYS A 43 -1.50 25.45 -3.91
C LYS A 43 -2.59 25.76 -4.94
N GLN A 44 -3.69 25.00 -4.86
CA GLN A 44 -4.92 25.23 -5.62
C GLN A 44 -6.12 24.79 -4.79
N ASP A 45 -7.33 25.24 -5.18
CA ASP A 45 -8.54 24.99 -4.38
C ASP A 45 -8.98 23.53 -4.44
N LEU A 46 -8.94 22.93 -5.63
CA LEU A 46 -9.30 21.53 -5.85
C LEU A 46 -8.05 20.64 -5.83
N ALA A 47 -8.24 19.37 -5.45
CA ALA A 47 -7.17 18.38 -5.53
C ALA A 47 -6.74 18.20 -6.99
N PRO A 48 -5.42 18.29 -7.31
CA PRO A 48 -4.94 18.00 -8.65
C PRO A 48 -5.13 16.52 -8.98
N ARG A 49 -5.38 16.22 -10.24
CA ARG A 49 -5.32 14.86 -10.76
C ARG A 49 -3.86 14.48 -10.99
N VAL A 50 -3.41 13.44 -10.29
CA VAL A 50 -2.03 12.96 -10.43
C VAL A 50 -2.02 11.52 -10.91
N THR A 51 -1.17 11.21 -11.89
CA THR A 51 -0.89 9.85 -12.34
C THR A 51 0.61 9.56 -12.35
N SER A 52 0.97 8.31 -12.15
CA SER A 52 2.35 7.80 -12.28
C SER A 52 2.31 6.54 -13.13
N HIS A 53 3.02 6.55 -14.27
CA HIS A 53 3.01 5.43 -15.23
C HIS A 53 1.58 4.97 -15.61
N GLY A 54 0.65 5.92 -15.76
CA GLY A 54 -0.76 5.66 -16.11
C GLY A 54 -1.66 5.26 -14.93
N GLU A 55 -1.11 4.97 -13.75
CA GLU A 55 -1.90 4.62 -12.56
C GLU A 55 -2.24 5.87 -11.74
N PRO A 56 -3.47 6.00 -11.20
CA PRO A 56 -3.84 7.13 -10.36
C PRO A 56 -3.05 7.16 -9.06
N VAL A 57 -2.67 8.35 -8.62
CA VAL A 57 -1.86 8.59 -7.42
C VAL A 57 -2.69 9.27 -6.34
N LEU A 58 -2.56 8.78 -5.13
CA LEU A 58 -3.14 9.38 -3.94
C LEU A 58 -2.57 10.78 -3.69
N VAL A 59 -3.46 11.76 -3.47
CA VAL A 59 -3.09 13.16 -3.19
C VAL A 59 -3.66 13.60 -1.85
N ARG A 60 -2.87 14.28 -1.05
CA ARG A 60 -3.27 14.81 0.27
C ARG A 60 -3.04 16.31 0.35
N ARG A 61 -3.98 16.98 1.01
CA ARG A 61 -3.79 18.40 1.35
C ARG A 61 -2.67 18.53 2.37
N SER A 62 -1.78 19.50 2.15
CA SER A 62 -0.68 19.87 3.05
C SER A 62 -0.81 21.33 3.50
N ALA A 63 0.05 21.79 4.39
CA ALA A 63 0.04 23.18 4.84
C ALA A 63 0.34 24.17 3.70
N THR A 64 1.15 23.78 2.71
CA THR A 64 1.63 24.62 1.62
C THR A 64 0.93 24.38 0.28
N GLY A 65 -0.02 23.43 0.21
CA GLY A 65 -0.68 23.05 -1.04
C GLY A 65 -1.17 21.62 -1.01
N TRP A 66 -0.71 20.81 -1.94
CA TRP A 66 -1.02 19.39 -2.05
C TRP A 66 0.27 18.57 -2.03
N THR A 67 0.16 17.31 -1.69
CA THR A 67 1.26 16.34 -1.74
C THR A 67 0.80 15.09 -2.46
N ALA A 68 1.46 14.72 -3.54
CA ALA A 68 1.29 13.42 -4.18
C ALA A 68 2.10 12.36 -3.42
N VAL A 69 1.47 11.23 -3.12
CA VAL A 69 2.08 10.08 -2.41
C VAL A 69 2.28 8.97 -3.42
N VAL A 70 3.47 8.89 -3.98
CA VAL A 70 3.80 8.06 -5.15
C VAL A 70 4.53 6.80 -4.71
N GLY A 71 3.91 5.65 -4.90
CA GLY A 71 4.57 4.35 -4.76
C GLY A 71 5.54 4.12 -5.92
N ILE A 72 6.77 3.70 -5.61
CA ILE A 72 7.83 3.47 -6.58
C ILE A 72 8.06 1.97 -6.70
N PRO A 73 7.89 1.36 -7.89
CA PRO A 73 8.10 -0.07 -8.05
C PRO A 73 9.58 -0.47 -7.82
N LEU A 74 9.81 -1.71 -7.38
CA LEU A 74 11.17 -2.25 -7.19
C LEU A 74 11.99 -2.27 -8.49
N SER A 75 11.32 -2.32 -9.65
CA SER A 75 11.96 -2.28 -10.97
C SER A 75 12.38 -0.89 -11.43
N ALA A 76 12.00 0.16 -10.70
CA ALA A 76 12.39 1.54 -11.04
C ALA A 76 13.90 1.70 -11.02
N LYS A 77 14.43 2.45 -12.00
CA LYS A 77 15.87 2.74 -12.09
C LYS A 77 16.16 4.05 -11.34
N PRO A 78 17.26 4.14 -10.57
CA PRO A 78 17.71 5.40 -10.01
C PRO A 78 17.93 6.45 -11.09
N GLY A 79 17.67 7.72 -10.78
CA GLY A 79 17.75 8.84 -11.71
C GLY A 79 16.52 9.71 -11.68
N GLN A 80 16.19 10.34 -12.80
CA GLN A 80 14.97 11.15 -12.94
C GLN A 80 13.77 10.26 -13.31
N ASP A 81 12.64 10.53 -12.66
CA ASP A 81 11.33 9.97 -12.98
C ASP A 81 10.30 11.11 -12.99
N THR A 82 9.08 10.85 -13.43
CA THR A 82 8.04 11.87 -13.57
C THR A 82 6.69 11.38 -13.06
N VAL A 83 5.89 12.32 -12.54
CA VAL A 83 4.45 12.17 -12.39
C VAL A 83 3.73 13.15 -13.30
N GLU A 84 2.55 12.81 -13.76
CA GLU A 84 1.67 13.75 -14.47
C GLU A 84 0.73 14.43 -13.48
N VAL A 85 0.72 15.75 -13.47
CA VAL A 85 -0.15 16.57 -12.63
C VAL A 85 -1.01 17.44 -13.54
N ASP A 86 -2.32 17.18 -13.58
CA ASP A 86 -3.26 17.87 -14.48
C ASP A 86 -2.77 17.90 -15.95
N GLY A 87 -2.19 16.76 -16.42
CA GLY A 87 -1.64 16.59 -17.77
C GLY A 87 -0.25 17.18 -18.00
N ARG A 88 0.43 17.67 -16.95
CA ARG A 88 1.79 18.20 -17.05
C ARG A 88 2.78 17.31 -16.33
N ALA A 89 3.91 17.00 -16.96
CA ALA A 89 4.98 16.23 -16.35
C ALA A 89 5.70 17.02 -15.25
N VAL A 90 5.78 16.45 -14.06
CA VAL A 90 6.53 17.00 -12.91
C VAL A 90 7.65 16.01 -12.56
N PRO A 91 8.93 16.40 -12.76
CA PRO A 91 10.06 15.52 -12.50
C PRO A 91 10.36 15.40 -11.01
N PHE A 92 10.86 14.24 -10.60
CA PHE A 92 11.42 13.99 -9.28
C PHE A 92 12.60 13.02 -9.38
N SER A 93 13.45 12.97 -8.35
CA SER A 93 14.67 12.17 -8.36
C SER A 93 14.52 10.91 -7.54
N LEU A 94 14.95 9.77 -8.09
CA LEU A 94 15.06 8.48 -7.41
C LEU A 94 16.52 8.23 -7.02
N ARG A 95 16.74 8.01 -5.73
CA ARG A 95 18.07 7.63 -5.21
C ARG A 95 18.27 6.12 -5.33
N PRO A 96 19.51 5.66 -5.50
CA PRO A 96 19.80 4.23 -5.48
C PRO A 96 19.51 3.63 -4.10
N LYS A 97 19.09 2.36 -4.10
CA LYS A 97 18.96 1.53 -2.89
C LYS A 97 19.45 0.13 -3.19
N HIS A 98 20.36 -0.35 -2.37
CA HIS A 98 20.82 -1.73 -2.43
C HIS A 98 19.91 -2.61 -1.58
N TYR A 99 19.53 -3.76 -2.14
CA TYR A 99 18.78 -4.81 -1.47
C TYR A 99 19.63 -6.08 -1.38
N PRO A 100 19.75 -6.69 -0.18
CA PRO A 100 20.54 -7.90 0.01
C PRO A 100 19.95 -9.10 -0.74
N GLU A 101 20.75 -10.12 -0.96
CA GLU A 101 20.30 -11.40 -1.47
C GLU A 101 19.77 -12.30 -0.35
N GLN A 102 18.77 -13.10 -0.68
CA GLN A 102 18.23 -14.15 0.16
C GLN A 102 18.25 -15.47 -0.62
N HIS A 103 19.06 -16.41 -0.15
CA HIS A 103 19.13 -17.76 -0.69
C HIS A 103 18.19 -18.68 0.07
N LEU A 104 17.24 -19.29 -0.63
CA LEU A 104 16.24 -20.18 -0.06
C LEU A 104 16.24 -21.51 -0.79
N ARG A 105 16.10 -22.61 -0.04
CA ARG A 105 15.87 -23.93 -0.56
C ARG A 105 14.41 -24.31 -0.41
N LEU A 106 13.75 -24.64 -1.51
CA LEU A 106 12.40 -25.16 -1.57
C LEU A 106 12.44 -26.65 -1.89
N GLU A 107 11.77 -27.46 -1.08
CA GLU A 107 11.69 -28.90 -1.26
C GLU A 107 10.88 -29.28 -2.50
N ASN A 108 9.79 -28.55 -2.77
CA ASN A 108 8.98 -28.76 -3.95
C ASN A 108 9.54 -27.97 -5.15
N PRO A 109 10.14 -28.63 -6.16
CA PRO A 109 10.74 -27.97 -7.31
C PRO A 109 9.71 -27.22 -8.17
N ARG A 110 8.43 -27.65 -8.20
CA ARG A 110 7.35 -26.96 -8.92
C ARG A 110 7.10 -25.54 -8.38
N MET A 111 7.44 -25.28 -7.12
CA MET A 111 7.36 -23.92 -6.54
C MET A 111 8.48 -22.99 -7.04
N VAL A 112 9.51 -23.54 -7.68
CA VAL A 112 10.62 -22.81 -8.33
C VAL A 112 10.37 -22.76 -9.84
N ASN A 113 10.17 -23.93 -10.45
CA ASN A 113 9.93 -24.12 -11.88
C ASN A 113 8.55 -24.80 -12.07
N PRO A 114 7.48 -24.02 -12.22
CA PRO A 114 6.14 -24.54 -12.41
C PRO A 114 6.04 -25.45 -13.65
N ALA A 115 5.21 -26.47 -13.58
CA ALA A 115 4.87 -27.28 -14.74
C ALA A 115 3.85 -26.53 -15.65
N PRO A 116 3.65 -26.91 -16.92
CA PRO A 116 2.74 -26.21 -17.82
C PRO A 116 1.31 -26.03 -17.28
N GLU A 117 0.78 -27.01 -16.57
CA GLU A 117 -0.53 -26.92 -15.91
C GLU A 117 -0.55 -25.90 -14.77
N ASP A 118 0.57 -25.72 -14.04
CA ASP A 118 0.71 -24.69 -13.02
C ASP A 118 0.82 -23.31 -13.64
N GLU A 119 1.55 -23.17 -14.74
CA GLU A 119 1.68 -21.90 -15.49
C GLU A 119 0.31 -21.40 -15.95
N ALA A 120 -0.53 -22.27 -16.52
CA ALA A 120 -1.89 -21.92 -16.91
C ALA A 120 -2.75 -21.46 -15.71
N ARG A 121 -2.56 -22.08 -14.55
CA ARG A 121 -3.18 -21.66 -13.28
C ARG A 121 -2.66 -20.29 -12.86
N ILE A 122 -1.34 -20.09 -12.84
CA ILE A 122 -0.68 -18.85 -12.43
C ILE A 122 -1.16 -17.67 -13.28
N VAL A 123 -1.25 -17.84 -14.61
CA VAL A 123 -1.74 -16.80 -15.54
C VAL A 123 -3.18 -16.40 -15.21
N ARG A 124 -4.08 -17.37 -15.00
CA ARG A 124 -5.48 -17.08 -14.61
C ARG A 124 -5.54 -16.35 -13.26
N GLU A 125 -4.73 -16.77 -12.28
CA GLU A 125 -4.69 -16.15 -10.95
C GLU A 125 -4.13 -14.72 -11.00
N GLN A 126 -3.12 -14.45 -11.83
CA GLN A 126 -2.61 -13.08 -12.05
C GLN A 126 -3.68 -12.17 -12.62
N ALA A 127 -4.49 -12.64 -13.57
CA ALA A 127 -5.60 -11.88 -14.13
C ALA A 127 -6.67 -11.52 -13.07
N LEU A 128 -6.87 -12.38 -12.05
CA LEU A 128 -7.75 -12.08 -10.91
C LEU A 128 -7.13 -11.08 -9.93
N MET A 129 -5.82 -11.16 -9.70
CA MET A 129 -5.11 -10.32 -8.74
C MET A 129 -4.86 -8.89 -9.26
N GLU A 130 -4.69 -8.70 -10.57
CA GLU A 130 -4.38 -7.40 -11.14
C GLU A 130 -5.44 -6.33 -10.82
N PRO A 131 -6.75 -6.56 -11.00
CA PRO A 131 -7.78 -5.60 -10.58
C PRO A 131 -7.78 -5.36 -9.07
N ALA A 132 -7.48 -6.38 -8.25
CA ALA A 132 -7.41 -6.23 -6.81
C ALA A 132 -6.26 -5.29 -6.37
N TRP A 133 -5.10 -5.34 -7.04
CA TRP A 133 -3.99 -4.43 -6.79
C TRP A 133 -4.28 -2.98 -7.19
N LYS A 134 -5.15 -2.78 -8.17
CA LYS A 134 -5.57 -1.46 -8.68
C LYS A 134 -6.85 -0.94 -8.01
N ALA A 135 -7.36 -1.64 -7.00
CA ALA A 135 -8.63 -1.31 -6.38
C ALA A 135 -8.63 0.12 -5.79
N TRP A 136 -9.66 0.87 -6.15
CA TRP A 136 -9.88 2.25 -5.72
C TRP A 136 -11.33 2.41 -5.23
N PRO A 137 -11.69 1.81 -4.06
CA PRO A 137 -13.06 1.90 -3.56
C PRO A 137 -13.42 3.36 -3.24
N GLU A 138 -14.60 3.78 -3.71
CA GLU A 138 -15.10 5.13 -3.50
C GLU A 138 -15.39 5.42 -2.02
N GLY A 139 -15.17 6.66 -1.61
CA GLY A 139 -15.48 7.14 -0.26
C GLY A 139 -14.56 6.61 0.86
N LEU A 140 -13.59 5.76 0.53
CA LEU A 140 -12.64 5.24 1.51
C LEU A 140 -11.31 5.98 1.43
N VAL A 141 -10.95 6.65 2.53
CA VAL A 141 -9.72 7.43 2.67
C VAL A 141 -8.71 6.66 3.54
N PRO A 142 -7.55 6.23 3.01
CA PRO A 142 -6.58 5.47 3.77
C PRO A 142 -5.88 6.33 4.84
N SER A 143 -5.67 5.75 6.03
CA SER A 143 -4.99 6.42 7.14
C SER A 143 -3.49 6.64 6.88
N LEU A 144 -2.88 5.86 6.00
CA LEU A 144 -1.42 5.78 5.74
C LEU A 144 -0.58 5.46 6.99
N ARG A 145 -1.22 5.10 8.10
CA ARG A 145 -0.59 4.61 9.31
C ARG A 145 -1.23 3.28 9.70
N PHE A 146 -0.44 2.23 9.64
CA PHE A 146 -0.89 0.86 9.82
C PHE A 146 -0.43 0.28 11.15
N ARG A 147 -1.23 -0.64 11.69
CA ARG A 147 -0.83 -1.52 12.77
C ARG A 147 -0.18 -2.77 12.16
N ARG A 148 0.74 -3.39 12.88
CA ARG A 148 1.24 -4.71 12.47
C ARG A 148 0.08 -5.71 12.42
N PRO A 149 -0.07 -6.45 11.31
CA PRO A 149 -1.21 -7.37 11.15
C PRO A 149 -1.14 -8.61 12.06
N THR A 150 0.06 -8.98 12.51
CA THR A 150 0.27 -10.05 13.49
C THR A 150 1.53 -9.80 14.30
N ALA A 151 1.64 -10.38 15.51
CA ALA A 151 2.87 -10.38 16.30
C ALA A 151 3.88 -11.35 15.71
N GLY A 152 5.17 -11.10 15.93
CA GLY A 152 6.24 -12.01 15.51
C GLY A 152 7.50 -11.30 15.04
N ALA A 153 8.58 -12.02 14.80
CA ALA A 153 9.84 -11.49 14.28
C ALA A 153 9.75 -11.29 12.75
N LEU A 154 10.38 -10.22 12.26
CA LEU A 154 10.58 -10.01 10.82
C LEU A 154 11.71 -10.94 10.35
N THR A 155 11.41 -11.90 9.48
CA THR A 155 12.38 -12.90 8.99
C THR A 155 12.87 -12.61 7.59
N ALA A 156 12.05 -11.96 6.75
CA ALA A 156 12.48 -11.47 5.45
C ALA A 156 11.96 -10.04 5.23
N SER A 157 12.84 -9.18 4.74
CA SER A 157 12.54 -7.79 4.45
C SER A 157 12.07 -7.61 3.01
N PHE A 158 11.29 -6.55 2.80
CA PHE A 158 10.91 -6.10 1.48
C PHE A 158 12.13 -5.81 0.60
N GLY A 159 12.05 -6.16 -0.67
CA GLY A 159 13.06 -5.87 -1.69
C GLY A 159 14.22 -6.87 -1.76
N MET A 160 14.33 -7.83 -0.83
CA MET A 160 15.40 -8.86 -0.90
C MET A 160 15.40 -9.58 -2.25
N ARG A 161 16.55 -9.66 -2.89
CA ARG A 161 16.74 -10.40 -4.16
C ARG A 161 16.71 -11.89 -3.85
N ARG A 162 15.69 -12.58 -4.33
CA ARG A 162 15.49 -14.01 -4.02
C ARG A 162 16.25 -14.91 -5.00
N ILE A 163 17.04 -15.82 -4.44
CA ILE A 163 17.68 -16.94 -5.15
C ILE A 163 17.03 -18.22 -4.61
N LEU A 164 16.18 -18.85 -5.41
CA LEU A 164 15.45 -20.07 -5.02
C LEU A 164 16.13 -21.27 -5.69
N ASN A 165 16.65 -22.22 -4.90
CA ASN A 165 17.37 -23.40 -5.38
C ASN A 165 18.49 -23.04 -6.37
N GLY A 166 19.19 -21.91 -6.14
CA GLY A 166 20.25 -21.41 -7.01
C GLY A 166 19.79 -20.53 -8.18
N GLU A 167 18.49 -20.36 -8.38
CA GLU A 167 17.94 -19.60 -9.49
C GLU A 167 17.40 -18.24 -9.07
N PRO A 168 17.75 -17.13 -9.77
CA PRO A 168 17.18 -15.80 -9.51
C PRO A 168 15.67 -15.79 -9.75
N ARG A 169 14.94 -15.14 -8.84
CA ARG A 169 13.49 -14.94 -8.92
C ARG A 169 13.14 -13.47 -8.61
N SER A 170 11.88 -13.12 -8.83
CA SER A 170 11.37 -11.78 -8.49
C SER A 170 11.69 -11.42 -7.04
N PRO A 171 12.12 -10.17 -6.77
CA PRO A 171 12.43 -9.71 -5.43
C PRO A 171 11.24 -9.89 -4.48
N HIS A 172 11.52 -9.93 -3.19
CA HIS A 172 10.51 -10.06 -2.15
C HIS A 172 9.60 -8.80 -2.11
N GLY A 173 8.33 -8.95 -2.44
CA GLY A 173 7.36 -7.84 -2.56
C GLY A 173 6.63 -7.49 -1.26
N GLY A 174 7.11 -7.93 -0.09
CA GLY A 174 6.46 -7.67 1.20
C GLY A 174 7.37 -7.86 2.40
N LEU A 175 6.77 -8.02 3.56
CA LEU A 175 7.43 -8.41 4.82
C LEU A 175 6.97 -9.81 5.20
N ASP A 176 7.91 -10.65 5.63
CA ASP A 176 7.59 -11.95 6.23
C ASP A 176 7.68 -11.83 7.77
N ILE A 177 6.57 -12.12 8.44
CA ILE A 177 6.44 -12.07 9.91
C ILE A 177 6.29 -13.50 10.41
N LYS A 178 7.34 -14.04 11.03
CA LYS A 178 7.34 -15.39 11.61
C LYS A 178 6.34 -15.46 12.76
N ALA A 179 5.41 -16.41 12.66
CA ALA A 179 4.40 -16.64 13.68
C ALA A 179 3.89 -18.08 13.55
N PRO A 180 3.41 -18.72 14.63
CA PRO A 180 2.89 -20.08 14.58
C PRO A 180 1.60 -20.16 13.74
N THR A 181 1.40 -21.33 13.12
CA THR A 181 0.13 -21.63 12.42
C THR A 181 -1.05 -21.45 13.37
N GLY A 182 -2.12 -20.80 12.88
CA GLY A 182 -3.32 -20.50 13.65
C GLY A 182 -3.29 -19.15 14.39
N GLN A 183 -2.14 -18.47 14.46
CA GLN A 183 -2.08 -17.13 15.07
C GLN A 183 -2.92 -16.13 14.28
N ALA A 184 -3.66 -15.29 15.00
CA ALA A 184 -4.56 -14.29 14.40
C ALA A 184 -3.81 -13.29 13.49
N VAL A 185 -4.36 -13.07 12.30
CA VAL A 185 -3.98 -12.00 11.36
C VAL A 185 -5.13 -11.00 11.33
N ARG A 186 -4.80 -9.73 11.60
CA ARG A 186 -5.76 -8.64 11.73
C ARG A 186 -5.55 -7.55 10.69
N ALA A 187 -6.62 -6.87 10.31
CA ALA A 187 -6.58 -5.72 9.42
C ALA A 187 -5.69 -4.60 10.00
N PRO A 188 -4.64 -4.13 9.28
CA PRO A 188 -3.74 -3.09 9.77
C PRO A 188 -4.39 -1.71 9.84
N ALA A 189 -5.41 -1.48 9.02
CA ALA A 189 -6.25 -0.29 8.94
C ALA A 189 -7.63 -0.68 8.40
N ALA A 190 -8.59 0.25 8.43
CA ALA A 190 -9.90 0.06 7.80
C ALA A 190 -9.74 -0.22 6.30
N GLY A 191 -10.68 -0.98 5.73
CA GLY A 191 -10.66 -1.32 4.31
C GLY A 191 -11.81 -2.21 3.90
N VAL A 192 -11.91 -2.50 2.61
CA VAL A 192 -12.84 -3.46 2.03
C VAL A 192 -12.07 -4.62 1.41
N VAL A 193 -12.52 -5.83 1.68
CA VAL A 193 -11.93 -7.06 1.09
C VAL A 193 -12.29 -7.11 -0.39
N VAL A 194 -11.30 -6.99 -1.27
CA VAL A 194 -11.51 -6.95 -2.73
C VAL A 194 -11.26 -8.27 -3.43
N LEU A 195 -10.49 -9.17 -2.80
CA LEU A 195 -10.26 -10.52 -3.32
C LEU A 195 -9.88 -11.46 -2.19
N THR A 196 -10.39 -12.69 -2.22
CA THR A 196 -9.93 -13.80 -1.39
C THR A 196 -9.81 -15.06 -2.24
N GLY A 197 -8.87 -15.94 -1.92
CA GLY A 197 -8.74 -17.20 -2.65
C GLY A 197 -7.54 -18.02 -2.21
N ASN A 198 -7.40 -19.18 -2.87
CA ASN A 198 -6.20 -20.02 -2.79
C ASN A 198 -5.46 -19.91 -4.12
N PHE A 199 -4.24 -19.35 -4.07
CA PHE A 199 -3.42 -19.06 -5.23
C PHE A 199 -2.14 -19.90 -5.19
N PHE A 200 -1.59 -20.24 -6.34
CA PHE A 200 -0.44 -21.14 -6.47
C PHE A 200 0.75 -20.71 -5.61
N PHE A 201 1.18 -19.45 -5.74
CA PHE A 201 2.31 -18.94 -4.96
C PHE A 201 1.90 -18.38 -3.59
N SER A 202 0.80 -17.65 -3.51
CA SER A 202 0.38 -16.96 -2.28
C SER A 202 -0.37 -17.89 -1.30
N GLY A 203 -0.77 -19.09 -1.75
CA GLY A 203 -1.65 -19.96 -0.95
C GLY A 203 -2.97 -19.25 -0.63
N ASN A 204 -3.54 -19.50 0.53
CA ASN A 204 -4.72 -18.78 0.99
C ASN A 204 -4.35 -17.32 1.23
N ALA A 205 -5.04 -16.42 0.55
CA ALA A 205 -4.71 -15.00 0.58
C ALA A 205 -5.95 -14.10 0.61
N VAL A 206 -5.75 -12.90 1.18
CA VAL A 206 -6.74 -11.83 1.28
C VAL A 206 -6.14 -10.54 0.75
N PHE A 207 -6.85 -9.84 -0.12
CA PHE A 207 -6.54 -8.49 -0.55
C PHE A 207 -7.51 -7.52 0.13
N LEU A 208 -6.98 -6.54 0.83
CA LEU A 208 -7.72 -5.51 1.54
C LEU A 208 -7.39 -4.14 0.95
N ALA A 209 -8.35 -3.51 0.28
CA ALA A 209 -8.21 -2.16 -0.25
C ALA A 209 -8.56 -1.14 0.83
N HIS A 210 -7.62 -0.24 1.12
CA HIS A 210 -7.76 0.80 2.15
C HIS A 210 -8.29 2.13 1.59
N GLY A 211 -8.51 2.19 0.27
CA GLY A 211 -8.91 3.38 -0.47
C GLY A 211 -7.77 4.00 -1.27
N GLU A 212 -8.12 4.78 -2.27
CA GLU A 212 -7.21 5.61 -3.09
C GLU A 212 -5.94 4.88 -3.56
N GLY A 213 -6.10 3.64 -4.06
CA GLY A 213 -5.01 2.83 -4.59
C GLY A 213 -4.04 2.24 -3.55
N VAL A 214 -4.41 2.31 -2.26
CA VAL A 214 -3.67 1.64 -1.18
C VAL A 214 -4.27 0.26 -0.93
N VAL A 215 -3.49 -0.79 -1.17
CA VAL A 215 -3.94 -2.18 -1.04
C VAL A 215 -2.94 -3.00 -0.23
N SER A 216 -3.44 -3.81 0.72
CA SER A 216 -2.64 -4.83 1.43
C SER A 216 -2.96 -6.22 0.93
N LEU A 217 -1.94 -7.08 0.81
CA LEU A 217 -2.05 -8.52 0.60
C LEU A 217 -1.57 -9.25 1.86
N PHE A 218 -2.37 -10.21 2.33
CA PHE A 218 -2.02 -11.16 3.39
C PHE A 218 -2.01 -12.55 2.79
N ALA A 219 -0.86 -13.21 2.78
CA ALA A 219 -0.67 -14.50 2.11
C ALA A 219 -0.17 -15.59 3.06
N HIS A 220 -0.15 -16.83 2.55
CA HIS A 220 0.23 -18.07 3.25
C HIS A 220 -0.68 -18.42 4.43
N LEU A 221 -1.93 -17.91 4.45
CA LEU A 221 -2.87 -18.15 5.55
C LEU A 221 -3.24 -19.63 5.66
N SER A 222 -3.43 -20.11 6.90
CA SER A 222 -4.06 -21.42 7.15
C SER A 222 -5.57 -21.35 6.96
N LYS A 223 -6.19 -20.22 7.37
CA LYS A 223 -7.63 -19.98 7.23
C LYS A 223 -7.89 -18.52 6.86
N ILE A 224 -8.82 -18.33 5.93
CA ILE A 224 -9.45 -17.04 5.63
C ILE A 224 -10.71 -16.91 6.47
N LYS A 225 -10.91 -15.79 7.18
CA LYS A 225 -12.05 -15.52 8.08
C LYS A 225 -12.99 -14.45 7.55
N VAL A 226 -12.75 -13.95 6.36
CA VAL A 226 -13.50 -12.88 5.72
C VAL A 226 -13.92 -13.28 4.32
N LYS A 227 -14.88 -12.53 3.75
CA LYS A 227 -15.35 -12.72 2.37
C LYS A 227 -15.18 -11.44 1.55
N GLN A 228 -15.09 -11.59 0.25
CA GLN A 228 -15.07 -10.45 -0.69
C GLN A 228 -16.28 -9.53 -0.47
N GLY A 229 -16.05 -8.22 -0.51
CA GLY A 229 -17.03 -7.18 -0.22
C GLY A 229 -17.16 -6.84 1.27
N GLN A 230 -16.56 -7.62 2.18
CA GLN A 230 -16.63 -7.33 3.62
C GLN A 230 -15.81 -6.09 3.96
N VAL A 231 -16.43 -5.15 4.69
CA VAL A 231 -15.76 -3.98 5.26
C VAL A 231 -15.15 -4.35 6.61
N LEU A 232 -13.89 -3.99 6.82
CA LEU A 232 -13.15 -4.25 8.05
C LEU A 232 -12.70 -2.93 8.67
N GLN A 233 -12.68 -2.90 10.01
CA GLN A 233 -12.03 -1.85 10.79
C GLN A 233 -10.60 -2.28 11.17
N ALA A 234 -9.76 -1.30 11.54
CA ALA A 234 -8.41 -1.60 12.04
C ALA A 234 -8.48 -2.54 13.27
N GLY A 235 -7.83 -3.70 13.19
CA GLY A 235 -7.81 -4.70 14.26
C GLY A 235 -8.81 -5.84 14.07
N ASP A 236 -9.72 -5.79 13.11
CA ASP A 236 -10.64 -6.88 12.80
C ASP A 236 -9.89 -8.14 12.34
N LEU A 237 -10.37 -9.31 12.74
CA LEU A 237 -9.78 -10.59 12.35
C LEU A 237 -10.06 -10.87 10.89
N LEU A 238 -8.99 -11.05 10.08
CA LEU A 238 -9.12 -11.37 8.66
C LEU A 238 -8.71 -12.82 8.31
N GLY A 239 -7.88 -13.46 9.15
CA GLY A 239 -7.41 -14.81 8.91
C GLY A 239 -6.49 -15.32 10.00
N GLU A 240 -5.88 -16.46 9.74
CA GLU A 240 -4.93 -17.13 10.64
C GLU A 240 -3.63 -17.42 9.86
N VAL A 241 -2.47 -17.23 10.51
CA VAL A 241 -1.15 -17.56 9.95
C VAL A 241 -1.08 -19.02 9.54
N GLY A 242 -0.42 -19.31 8.45
CA GLY A 242 -0.16 -20.65 7.95
C GLY A 242 1.15 -20.74 7.20
N HIS A 243 1.20 -21.71 6.25
CA HIS A 243 2.33 -21.91 5.33
C HIS A 243 1.85 -22.46 3.97
N THR A 244 0.63 -22.07 3.55
CA THR A 244 0.08 -22.49 2.26
C THR A 244 0.78 -21.80 1.08
N GLY A 245 0.72 -22.40 -0.10
CA GLY A 245 1.43 -21.88 -1.28
C GLY A 245 2.95 -22.03 -1.20
N ARG A 246 3.71 -21.08 -1.77
CA ARG A 246 5.18 -21.08 -1.79
C ARG A 246 5.78 -20.52 -0.51
N SER A 247 5.94 -21.37 0.48
CA SER A 247 6.43 -21.03 1.80
C SER A 247 7.44 -22.07 2.30
N THR A 248 8.45 -21.64 3.07
CA THR A 248 9.44 -22.51 3.72
C THR A 248 9.09 -22.88 5.16
N GLY A 249 7.96 -22.38 5.68
CA GLY A 249 7.48 -22.62 7.03
C GLY A 249 6.45 -21.59 7.48
N PRO A 250 5.88 -21.74 8.68
CA PRO A 250 4.81 -20.86 9.16
C PRO A 250 5.23 -19.40 9.28
N HIS A 251 4.56 -18.52 8.53
CA HIS A 251 4.71 -17.06 8.59
C HIS A 251 3.54 -16.37 7.90
N LEU A 252 3.37 -15.08 8.19
CA LEU A 252 2.53 -14.19 7.39
C LEU A 252 3.44 -13.46 6.38
N HIS A 253 3.13 -13.55 5.10
CA HIS A 253 3.61 -12.61 4.10
C HIS A 253 2.64 -11.45 3.98
N TRP A 254 3.13 -10.21 4.21
CA TRP A 254 2.33 -9.00 4.14
C TRP A 254 2.94 -8.01 3.14
N SER A 255 2.20 -7.70 2.06
CA SER A 255 2.58 -6.66 1.08
C SER A 255 1.68 -5.45 1.18
N VAL A 256 2.21 -4.28 0.82
CA VAL A 256 1.45 -3.05 0.61
C VAL A 256 1.73 -2.52 -0.79
N SER A 257 0.68 -2.05 -1.46
CA SER A 257 0.74 -1.40 -2.78
C SER A 257 0.23 0.03 -2.68
N LEU A 258 0.86 0.94 -3.39
CA LEU A 258 0.41 2.29 -3.73
C LEU A 258 0.43 2.44 -5.24
N ASN A 259 -0.61 3.02 -5.85
CA ASN A 259 -0.68 3.19 -7.32
C ASN A 259 -0.13 1.97 -8.08
N ASN A 260 -0.58 0.77 -7.71
CA ASN A 260 -0.16 -0.52 -8.25
C ASN A 260 1.34 -0.88 -8.05
N ALA A 261 2.16 -0.05 -7.41
CA ALA A 261 3.54 -0.34 -7.05
C ALA A 261 3.64 -0.97 -5.65
N ARG A 262 4.29 -2.15 -5.52
CA ARG A 262 4.59 -2.73 -4.19
C ARG A 262 5.67 -1.90 -3.53
N VAL A 263 5.38 -1.47 -2.31
CA VAL A 263 6.26 -0.60 -1.52
C VAL A 263 6.56 -1.24 -0.16
N ASP A 264 7.64 -0.80 0.47
CA ASP A 264 8.06 -1.34 1.78
C ASP A 264 6.96 -1.07 2.84
N PRO A 265 6.30 -2.12 3.38
CA PRO A 265 5.25 -1.95 4.37
C PRO A 265 5.69 -1.26 5.65
N ARG A 266 7.01 -1.26 5.97
CA ARG A 266 7.56 -0.55 7.15
C ARG A 266 7.38 0.96 7.09
N LEU A 267 7.16 1.51 5.90
CA LEU A 267 6.88 2.94 5.73
C LEU A 267 5.53 3.36 6.34
N PHE A 268 4.64 2.40 6.59
CA PHE A 268 3.29 2.63 7.15
C PHE A 268 3.19 2.31 8.65
N LEU A 269 4.24 1.74 9.27
CA LEU A 269 4.27 1.34 10.69
C LEU A 269 4.67 2.47 11.64
#